data_19fd9c10e99732bb4acefefe9a7f68e2
#
_entry.id   19fd9c10e99732bb4acefefe9a7f68e2
#
_cell.length_a   1.000
_cell.length_b   1.000
_cell.length_c   1.000
_cell.angle_alpha   90.00
_cell.angle_beta   90.00
_cell.angle_gamma   90.00
#
_symmetry.space_group_name_H-M   'P 1'
#
loop_
_entity.id
_entity.type
_entity.pdbx_description
1 polymer ?
#
loop_
_entity_poly.entity_id
_entity_poly.type
_entity_poly.pdbx_seq_one_letter_code
_entity_poly.pdbx_strand_id
1 'polypeptide(L)'
;MKTLKELLRNTPVTALHGDDSAAVAGLVYDSRAVGPGDCFFAVRGTQNDGHDFIPAAVAKGAAAVVCERLPEQTAADVVYVAVPDAAGALADMAAAFYDHPSRALKLVGITGTNGKTTTVTLLYDLVRALGHKAGLISTVVYKVGERTVEATHTTPDPVRLNAMMREMADEGCEYCFMECSSHAIVQERTRGLHFAGGIFSNITHDHLDYHKTFAEYIRAKKLFFDSLSKEAFALTNADDKNGRVMVQNTAAAIHTYSLRSMADFRCKIVEMHPDGMLLRIDGQEVWVGLVGRFNA
;
A
#
# COMPACT_ATOMS: atom_id res chain seq x y z
N MET A 1 9.20 -11.24 20.52
CA MET A 1 8.35 -10.06 20.78
C MET A 1 9.25 -8.84 20.73
N LYS A 2 8.79 -7.75 20.15
CA LYS A 2 9.53 -6.48 20.12
C LYS A 2 9.06 -5.58 21.26
N THR A 3 9.96 -4.74 21.74
CA THR A 3 9.61 -3.71 22.72
C THR A 3 8.98 -2.50 22.02
N LEU A 4 8.17 -1.73 22.75
CA LEU A 4 7.59 -0.50 22.23
C LEU A 4 8.69 0.48 21.76
N LYS A 5 9.79 0.56 22.47
CA LYS A 5 10.96 1.36 22.10
C LYS A 5 11.54 1.00 20.72
N GLU A 6 11.63 -0.32 20.42
CA GLU A 6 12.10 -0.78 19.09
C GLU A 6 11.14 -0.36 17.99
N LEU A 7 9.83 -0.44 18.23
CA LEU A 7 8.80 -0.07 17.27
C LEU A 7 8.74 1.44 17.01
N LEU A 8 9.00 2.26 18.04
CA LEU A 8 8.97 3.73 17.97
C LEU A 8 10.21 4.33 17.28
N ARG A 9 11.24 3.55 16.96
CA ARG A 9 12.55 4.07 16.50
C ARG A 9 12.47 5.08 15.34
N ASN A 10 11.54 4.87 14.41
CA ASN A 10 11.34 5.72 13.23
C ASN A 10 10.01 6.47 13.24
N THR A 11 9.30 6.45 14.38
CA THR A 11 8.00 7.10 14.54
C THR A 11 8.19 8.42 15.29
N PRO A 12 7.74 9.56 14.75
CA PRO A 12 7.78 10.83 15.48
C PRO A 12 6.92 10.74 16.76
N VAL A 13 7.52 10.99 17.91
CA VAL A 13 6.84 10.99 19.21
C VAL A 13 6.87 12.39 19.78
N THR A 14 5.71 12.91 20.23
CA THR A 14 5.59 14.24 20.86
C THR A 14 5.60 14.16 22.39
N ALA A 15 5.07 13.07 22.97
CA ALA A 15 5.16 12.78 24.40
C ALA A 15 5.07 11.27 24.66
N LEU A 16 5.67 10.82 25.76
CA LEU A 16 5.63 9.42 26.20
C LEU A 16 5.42 9.40 27.72
N HIS A 17 4.42 8.63 28.17
CA HIS A 17 4.10 8.38 29.55
C HIS A 17 4.16 6.87 29.82
N GLY A 18 4.99 6.46 30.74
CA GLY A 18 5.24 5.06 31.09
C GLY A 18 6.59 4.55 30.57
N ASP A 19 6.83 3.24 30.70
CA ASP A 19 8.09 2.58 30.32
C ASP A 19 7.98 1.97 28.92
N ASP A 20 8.74 2.51 27.96
CA ASP A 20 8.79 2.04 26.57
C ASP A 20 9.51 0.70 26.37
N SER A 21 10.07 0.11 27.42
CA SER A 21 10.66 -1.23 27.40
C SER A 21 9.59 -2.35 27.37
N ALA A 22 8.32 -2.02 27.54
CA ALA A 22 7.21 -2.95 27.50
C ALA A 22 7.19 -3.76 26.18
N ALA A 23 7.02 -5.08 26.29
CA ALA A 23 6.88 -5.96 25.12
C ALA A 23 5.48 -5.79 24.51
N VAL A 24 5.42 -5.71 23.17
CA VAL A 24 4.17 -5.58 22.41
C VAL A 24 3.81 -6.92 21.78
N ALA A 25 2.60 -7.43 22.10
CA ALA A 25 2.11 -8.70 21.57
C ALA A 25 1.56 -8.56 20.14
N GLY A 26 0.85 -7.48 19.85
CA GLY A 26 0.25 -7.17 18.57
C GLY A 26 -0.03 -5.68 18.38
N LEU A 27 -0.35 -5.28 17.15
CA LEU A 27 -0.75 -3.92 16.80
C LEU A 27 -2.22 -3.92 16.40
N VAL A 28 -3.04 -3.12 17.05
CA VAL A 28 -4.50 -3.14 16.88
C VAL A 28 -5.04 -1.70 16.83
N TYR A 29 -5.93 -1.40 15.88
CA TYR A 29 -6.63 -0.12 15.75
C TYR A 29 -8.15 -0.26 15.90
N ASP A 30 -8.67 -1.48 16.01
CA ASP A 30 -10.07 -1.77 16.37
C ASP A 30 -10.12 -2.20 17.84
N SER A 31 -10.71 -1.38 18.71
CA SER A 31 -10.83 -1.64 20.15
C SER A 31 -11.57 -2.96 20.48
N ARG A 32 -12.36 -3.49 19.55
CA ARG A 32 -13.06 -4.76 19.72
C ARG A 32 -12.11 -5.95 19.64
N ALA A 33 -11.01 -5.82 18.90
CA ALA A 33 -10.01 -6.87 18.67
C ALA A 33 -8.83 -6.83 19.64
N VAL A 34 -8.76 -5.84 20.53
CA VAL A 34 -7.68 -5.71 21.52
C VAL A 34 -7.67 -6.90 22.46
N GLY A 35 -6.47 -7.45 22.65
CA GLY A 35 -6.13 -8.48 23.65
C GLY A 35 -5.03 -8.02 24.61
N PRO A 36 -4.72 -8.85 25.64
CA PRO A 36 -3.66 -8.54 26.60
C PRO A 36 -2.28 -8.38 25.92
N GLY A 37 -1.59 -7.27 26.24
CA GLY A 37 -0.27 -7.00 25.71
C GLY A 37 -0.24 -6.29 24.35
N ASP A 38 -1.39 -6.02 23.72
CA ASP A 38 -1.46 -5.32 22.44
C ASP A 38 -1.14 -3.82 22.59
N CYS A 39 -0.64 -3.23 21.52
CA CYS A 39 -0.55 -1.79 21.33
C CYS A 39 -1.77 -1.31 20.54
N PHE A 40 -2.62 -0.51 21.18
CA PHE A 40 -3.80 0.08 20.56
C PHE A 40 -3.49 1.42 19.91
N PHE A 41 -3.93 1.61 18.66
CA PHE A 41 -3.81 2.87 17.93
C PHE A 41 -5.15 3.59 17.85
N ALA A 42 -5.23 4.76 18.47
CA ALA A 42 -6.41 5.62 18.43
C ALA A 42 -6.45 6.44 17.14
N VAL A 43 -6.67 5.78 16.02
CA VAL A 43 -6.72 6.40 14.68
C VAL A 43 -8.06 7.09 14.47
N ARG A 44 -8.04 8.30 13.90
CA ARG A 44 -9.28 8.99 13.46
C ARG A 44 -9.77 8.38 12.17
N GLY A 45 -10.92 7.73 12.24
CA GLY A 45 -11.63 7.24 11.06
C GLY A 45 -12.51 8.30 10.41
N THR A 46 -13.17 7.94 9.31
CA THR A 46 -14.11 8.81 8.60
C THR A 46 -15.45 9.00 9.35
N GLN A 47 -15.81 8.08 10.22
CA GLN A 47 -17.09 8.08 10.96
C GLN A 47 -16.90 8.17 12.48
N ASN A 48 -15.80 7.65 13.02
CA ASN A 48 -15.56 7.57 14.46
C ASN A 48 -14.15 8.09 14.77
N ASP A 49 -13.96 8.70 15.93
CA ASP A 49 -12.64 9.04 16.47
C ASP A 49 -12.14 7.87 17.35
N GLY A 50 -11.00 7.28 16.99
CA GLY A 50 -10.38 6.18 17.76
C GLY A 50 -10.08 6.52 19.21
N HIS A 51 -9.94 7.83 19.53
CA HIS A 51 -9.69 8.29 20.90
C HIS A 51 -10.84 7.96 21.85
N ASP A 52 -12.08 7.92 21.36
CA ASP A 52 -13.26 7.57 22.17
C ASP A 52 -13.23 6.14 22.69
N PHE A 53 -12.43 5.28 22.06
CA PHE A 53 -12.31 3.87 22.37
C PHE A 53 -11.08 3.51 23.23
N ILE A 54 -10.26 4.49 23.63
CA ILE A 54 -9.08 4.26 24.49
C ILE A 54 -9.48 3.56 25.79
N PRO A 55 -10.53 3.99 26.55
CA PRO A 55 -10.91 3.31 27.77
C PRO A 55 -11.28 1.84 27.57
N ALA A 56 -11.97 1.52 26.45
CA ALA A 56 -12.36 0.15 26.14
C ALA A 56 -11.14 -0.73 25.78
N ALA A 57 -10.15 -0.17 25.08
CA ALA A 57 -8.91 -0.86 24.75
C ALA A 57 -8.07 -1.16 26.01
N VAL A 58 -7.95 -0.18 26.92
CA VAL A 58 -7.28 -0.34 28.21
C VAL A 58 -7.97 -1.41 29.06
N ALA A 59 -9.31 -1.39 29.14
CA ALA A 59 -10.07 -2.39 29.88
C ALA A 59 -9.90 -3.84 29.37
N LYS A 60 -9.49 -4.00 28.10
CA LYS A 60 -9.17 -5.30 27.47
C LYS A 60 -7.71 -5.70 27.60
N GLY A 61 -6.88 -4.89 28.27
CA GLY A 61 -5.49 -5.22 28.56
C GLY A 61 -4.49 -4.74 27.52
N ALA A 62 -4.80 -3.64 26.80
CA ALA A 62 -3.79 -2.97 25.99
C ALA A 62 -2.58 -2.58 26.87
N ALA A 63 -1.38 -2.98 26.45
CA ALA A 63 -0.13 -2.62 27.15
C ALA A 63 0.34 -1.22 26.77
N ALA A 64 -0.03 -0.76 25.59
CA ALA A 64 0.31 0.59 25.10
C ALA A 64 -0.84 1.19 24.30
N VAL A 65 -0.91 2.52 24.31
CA VAL A 65 -1.86 3.32 23.50
C VAL A 65 -1.07 4.36 22.72
N VAL A 66 -1.21 4.35 21.40
CA VAL A 66 -0.69 5.39 20.50
C VAL A 66 -1.85 6.29 20.08
N CYS A 67 -1.74 7.59 20.32
CA CYS A 67 -2.82 8.55 20.11
C CYS A 67 -2.27 9.92 19.69
N GLU A 68 -3.11 10.79 19.12
CA GLU A 68 -2.73 12.17 18.79
C GLU A 68 -2.92 13.11 19.99
N ARG A 69 -3.81 12.76 20.90
CA ARG A 69 -4.10 13.50 22.15
C ARG A 69 -4.13 12.50 23.29
N LEU A 70 -3.34 12.78 24.32
CA LEU A 70 -3.35 11.97 25.54
C LEU A 70 -4.73 12.08 26.23
N PRO A 71 -5.26 10.97 26.77
CA PRO A 71 -6.48 11.02 27.57
C PRO A 71 -6.24 11.77 28.88
N GLU A 72 -7.29 12.38 29.43
CA GLU A 72 -7.20 13.09 30.73
C GLU A 72 -6.87 12.15 31.90
N GLN A 73 -7.30 10.89 31.79
CA GLN A 73 -7.04 9.85 32.78
C GLN A 73 -6.22 8.74 32.14
N THR A 74 -5.10 8.41 32.77
CA THR A 74 -4.18 7.34 32.33
C THR A 74 -4.17 6.22 33.37
N ALA A 75 -4.13 4.98 32.91
CA ALA A 75 -3.90 3.80 33.78
C ALA A 75 -2.37 3.65 34.02
N ALA A 76 -1.98 3.33 35.26
CA ALA A 76 -0.57 3.29 35.66
C ALA A 76 0.24 2.15 34.99
N ASP A 77 -0.43 1.12 34.54
CA ASP A 77 0.13 -0.09 33.91
C ASP A 77 0.09 -0.05 32.38
N VAL A 78 -0.32 1.08 31.78
CA VAL A 78 -0.40 1.28 30.32
C VAL A 78 0.55 2.38 29.89
N VAL A 79 1.30 2.13 28.82
CA VAL A 79 2.18 3.15 28.21
C VAL A 79 1.38 3.99 27.22
N TYR A 80 1.44 5.31 27.34
CA TYR A 80 0.77 6.22 26.42
C TYR A 80 1.80 6.98 25.58
N VAL A 81 1.63 6.93 24.26
CA VAL A 81 2.50 7.58 23.29
C VAL A 81 1.70 8.60 22.48
N ALA A 82 2.02 9.87 22.63
CA ALA A 82 1.45 10.91 21.78
C ALA A 82 2.28 11.06 20.51
N VAL A 83 1.60 11.09 19.37
CA VAL A 83 2.19 11.23 18.03
C VAL A 83 1.45 12.31 17.24
N PRO A 84 2.09 12.97 16.26
CA PRO A 84 1.41 13.97 15.43
C PRO A 84 0.36 13.37 14.48
N ASP A 85 0.47 12.07 14.15
CA ASP A 85 -0.37 11.35 13.22
C ASP A 85 -0.42 9.87 13.62
N ALA A 86 -1.58 9.42 14.13
CA ALA A 86 -1.76 8.05 14.61
C ALA A 86 -1.85 7.03 13.47
N ALA A 87 -2.35 7.43 12.29
CA ALA A 87 -2.42 6.54 11.12
C ALA A 87 -1.02 6.29 10.54
N GLY A 88 -0.21 7.33 10.39
CA GLY A 88 1.18 7.21 9.99
C GLY A 88 2.02 6.43 11.00
N ALA A 89 1.81 6.65 12.31
CA ALA A 89 2.47 5.88 13.36
C ALA A 89 2.12 4.38 13.28
N LEU A 90 0.84 4.03 13.04
CA LEU A 90 0.42 2.65 12.82
C LEU A 90 1.18 2.01 11.67
N ALA A 91 1.32 2.73 10.54
CA ALA A 91 2.00 2.21 9.36
C ALA A 91 3.51 2.01 9.61
N ASP A 92 4.19 3.01 10.19
CA ASP A 92 5.61 2.92 10.50
C ASP A 92 5.90 1.79 11.52
N MET A 93 5.09 1.69 12.57
CA MET A 93 5.22 0.65 13.59
C MET A 93 4.84 -0.72 13.06
N ALA A 94 3.86 -0.86 12.16
CA ALA A 94 3.54 -2.12 11.51
C ALA A 94 4.72 -2.62 10.65
N ALA A 95 5.33 -1.74 9.86
CA ALA A 95 6.52 -2.09 9.11
C ALA A 95 7.66 -2.57 10.03
N ALA A 96 7.89 -1.87 11.15
CA ALA A 96 8.90 -2.25 12.13
C ALA A 96 8.54 -3.57 12.84
N PHE A 97 7.28 -3.80 13.19
CA PHE A 97 6.81 -5.00 13.89
C PHE A 97 7.08 -6.28 13.08
N TYR A 98 6.92 -6.22 11.76
CA TYR A 98 7.17 -7.32 10.83
C TYR A 98 8.55 -7.28 10.16
N ASP A 99 9.54 -6.55 10.73
CA ASP A 99 10.92 -6.47 10.22
C ASP A 99 11.05 -5.89 8.79
N HIS A 100 10.24 -4.87 8.47
CA HIS A 100 10.24 -4.18 7.17
C HIS A 100 10.20 -5.15 5.97
N PRO A 101 9.19 -6.03 5.87
CA PRO A 101 9.17 -7.14 4.94
C PRO A 101 9.19 -6.71 3.46
N SER A 102 8.70 -5.51 3.15
CA SER A 102 8.74 -4.95 1.79
C SER A 102 10.16 -4.76 1.25
N ARG A 103 11.19 -4.71 2.10
CA ARG A 103 12.60 -4.62 1.68
C ARG A 103 13.16 -5.94 1.18
N ALA A 104 12.54 -7.06 1.55
CA ALA A 104 12.91 -8.39 1.07
C ALA A 104 12.25 -8.75 -0.27
N LEU A 105 11.33 -7.90 -0.75
CA LEU A 105 10.53 -8.12 -1.96
C LEU A 105 10.82 -7.01 -2.98
N LYS A 106 10.75 -7.34 -4.27
CA LYS A 106 10.62 -6.35 -5.33
C LYS A 106 9.15 -5.93 -5.38
N LEU A 107 8.76 -5.02 -4.48
CA LEU A 107 7.39 -4.55 -4.36
C LEU A 107 7.09 -3.52 -5.44
N VAL A 108 6.08 -3.79 -6.28
CA VAL A 108 5.60 -2.87 -7.33
C VAL A 108 4.16 -2.49 -7.03
N GLY A 109 3.93 -1.18 -6.86
CA GLY A 109 2.60 -0.62 -6.63
C GLY A 109 1.98 -0.09 -7.92
N ILE A 110 0.68 -0.37 -8.14
CA ILE A 110 -0.07 0.13 -9.28
C ILE A 110 -1.19 1.05 -8.80
N THR A 111 -1.22 2.27 -9.31
CA THR A 111 -2.33 3.20 -9.06
C THR A 111 -2.93 3.71 -10.37
N GLY A 112 -4.16 4.17 -10.28
CA GLY A 112 -4.95 4.69 -11.40
C GLY A 112 -6.44 4.51 -11.14
N THR A 113 -7.30 4.93 -12.07
CA THR A 113 -8.74 4.67 -11.97
C THR A 113 -9.03 3.25 -12.40
N ASN A 114 -8.64 2.88 -13.61
CA ASN A 114 -8.95 1.58 -14.22
C ASN A 114 -7.67 0.80 -14.53
N GLY A 115 -7.79 -0.53 -14.64
CA GLY A 115 -6.72 -1.43 -15.08
C GLY A 115 -5.78 -1.89 -13.97
N LYS A 116 -5.91 -1.43 -12.73
CA LYS A 116 -5.04 -1.83 -11.62
C LYS A 116 -5.03 -3.35 -11.43
N THR A 117 -6.18 -3.96 -11.20
CA THR A 117 -6.33 -5.40 -10.96
C THR A 117 -5.80 -6.23 -12.13
N THR A 118 -6.13 -5.85 -13.37
CA THR A 118 -5.64 -6.52 -14.57
C THR A 118 -4.11 -6.47 -14.61
N THR A 119 -3.52 -5.29 -14.41
CA THR A 119 -2.07 -5.10 -14.49
C THR A 119 -1.34 -5.90 -13.40
N VAL A 120 -1.78 -5.85 -12.13
CA VAL A 120 -1.11 -6.62 -11.06
C VAL A 120 -1.21 -8.12 -11.30
N THR A 121 -2.36 -8.60 -11.82
CA THR A 121 -2.57 -10.01 -12.12
C THR A 121 -1.67 -10.47 -13.28
N LEU A 122 -1.61 -9.70 -14.36
CA LEU A 122 -0.75 -10.03 -15.50
C LEU A 122 0.74 -10.04 -15.13
N LEU A 123 1.20 -9.07 -14.33
CA LEU A 123 2.57 -9.05 -13.84
C LEU A 123 2.88 -10.22 -12.92
N TYR A 124 1.94 -10.56 -12.03
CA TYR A 124 2.05 -11.74 -11.17
C TYR A 124 2.16 -13.01 -12.02
N ASP A 125 1.25 -13.22 -12.98
CA ASP A 125 1.24 -14.40 -13.83
C ASP A 125 2.51 -14.47 -14.71
N LEU A 126 2.97 -13.34 -15.24
CA LEU A 126 4.19 -13.25 -16.04
C LEU A 126 5.43 -13.69 -15.24
N VAL A 127 5.66 -13.13 -14.05
CA VAL A 127 6.85 -13.50 -13.27
C VAL A 127 6.77 -14.93 -12.77
N ARG A 128 5.57 -15.44 -12.49
CA ARG A 128 5.33 -16.86 -12.19
C ARG A 128 5.68 -17.77 -13.37
N ALA A 129 5.26 -17.41 -14.57
CA ALA A 129 5.60 -18.13 -15.80
C ALA A 129 7.10 -18.14 -16.08
N LEU A 130 7.84 -17.10 -15.65
CA LEU A 130 9.29 -17.00 -15.71
C LEU A 130 10.01 -17.81 -14.60
N GLY A 131 9.28 -18.49 -13.72
CA GLY A 131 9.83 -19.36 -12.68
C GLY A 131 10.11 -18.67 -11.34
N HIS A 132 9.68 -17.41 -11.16
CA HIS A 132 9.85 -16.69 -9.90
C HIS A 132 8.65 -16.88 -8.97
N LYS A 133 8.90 -16.89 -7.67
CA LYS A 133 7.82 -16.81 -6.67
C LYS A 133 7.36 -15.36 -6.50
N ALA A 134 6.06 -15.16 -6.44
CA ALA A 134 5.46 -13.83 -6.31
C ALA A 134 4.26 -13.81 -5.38
N GLY A 135 3.99 -12.64 -4.80
CA GLY A 135 2.78 -12.30 -4.09
C GLY A 135 1.89 -11.36 -4.91
N LEU A 136 0.60 -11.35 -4.61
CA LEU A 136 -0.40 -10.49 -5.23
C LEU A 136 -1.33 -9.89 -4.17
N ILE A 137 -1.53 -8.57 -4.24
CA ILE A 137 -2.50 -7.86 -3.39
C ILE A 137 -3.41 -7.05 -4.31
N SER A 138 -4.64 -7.51 -4.46
CA SER A 138 -5.60 -6.91 -5.40
C SER A 138 -6.99 -6.75 -4.78
N THR A 139 -7.90 -6.09 -5.49
CA THR A 139 -9.30 -5.94 -5.11
C THR A 139 -10.03 -7.28 -5.04
N VAL A 140 -9.63 -8.24 -5.85
CA VAL A 140 -10.33 -9.53 -6.02
C VAL A 140 -9.77 -10.61 -5.10
N VAL A 141 -8.44 -10.67 -4.98
CA VAL A 141 -7.77 -11.77 -4.27
C VAL A 141 -6.40 -11.33 -3.77
N TYR A 142 -5.97 -11.92 -2.64
CA TYR A 142 -4.58 -11.90 -2.22
C TYR A 142 -3.95 -13.26 -2.44
N LYS A 143 -2.70 -13.27 -2.92
CA LYS A 143 -1.92 -14.50 -3.07
C LYS A 143 -0.59 -14.35 -2.33
N VAL A 144 -0.34 -15.32 -1.45
CA VAL A 144 0.90 -15.42 -0.68
C VAL A 144 1.52 -16.76 -1.08
N GLY A 145 2.58 -16.72 -1.90
CA GLY A 145 3.11 -17.91 -2.54
C GLY A 145 2.01 -18.68 -3.32
N GLU A 146 1.75 -19.91 -2.92
CA GLU A 146 0.69 -20.75 -3.52
C GLU A 146 -0.69 -20.54 -2.86
N ARG A 147 -0.74 -19.90 -1.69
CA ARG A 147 -1.98 -19.72 -0.93
C ARG A 147 -2.78 -18.54 -1.46
N THR A 148 -4.07 -18.78 -1.71
CA THR A 148 -5.05 -17.75 -2.09
C THR A 148 -5.88 -17.38 -0.86
N VAL A 149 -6.04 -16.08 -0.64
CA VAL A 149 -6.83 -15.50 0.45
C VAL A 149 -7.85 -14.53 -0.14
N GLU A 150 -9.08 -14.59 0.34
CA GLU A 150 -10.13 -13.67 -0.09
C GLU A 150 -9.77 -12.21 0.25
N ALA A 151 -9.96 -11.33 -0.72
CA ALA A 151 -9.69 -9.92 -0.52
C ALA A 151 -10.83 -9.24 0.23
N THR A 152 -10.50 -8.48 1.27
CA THR A 152 -11.45 -7.66 2.01
C THR A 152 -11.42 -6.19 1.58
N HIS A 153 -10.30 -5.74 1.05
CA HIS A 153 -10.06 -4.38 0.57
C HIS A 153 -9.08 -4.41 -0.60
N THR A 154 -9.17 -3.44 -1.49
CA THR A 154 -8.20 -3.24 -2.59
C THR A 154 -6.76 -3.16 -2.07
N THR A 155 -6.57 -2.39 -1.01
CA THR A 155 -5.31 -2.26 -0.28
C THR A 155 -5.63 -2.48 1.21
N PRO A 156 -5.13 -3.53 1.85
CA PRO A 156 -5.35 -3.80 3.28
C PRO A 156 -4.86 -2.68 4.20
N ASP A 157 -5.24 -2.75 5.48
CA ASP A 157 -4.65 -1.93 6.52
C ASP A 157 -3.15 -2.24 6.69
N PRO A 158 -2.36 -1.33 7.33
CA PRO A 158 -0.92 -1.49 7.43
C PRO A 158 -0.47 -2.75 8.17
N VAL A 159 -1.20 -3.19 9.20
CA VAL A 159 -0.85 -4.37 9.99
C VAL A 159 -0.98 -5.62 9.14
N ARG A 160 -2.15 -5.81 8.51
CA ARG A 160 -2.41 -6.95 7.62
C ARG A 160 -1.48 -6.96 6.42
N LEU A 161 -1.21 -5.78 5.85
CA LEU A 161 -0.35 -5.63 4.68
C LEU A 161 1.09 -6.09 4.97
N ASN A 162 1.66 -5.63 6.10
CA ASN A 162 3.01 -6.04 6.50
C ASN A 162 3.06 -7.52 6.94
N ALA A 163 2.03 -8.04 7.62
CA ALA A 163 1.93 -9.45 7.95
C ALA A 163 1.98 -10.34 6.70
N MET A 164 1.17 -10.01 5.69
CA MET A 164 1.15 -10.76 4.42
C MET A 164 2.49 -10.67 3.68
N MET A 165 3.12 -9.50 3.65
CA MET A 165 4.44 -9.35 3.03
C MET A 165 5.52 -10.12 3.80
N ARG A 166 5.41 -10.25 5.13
CA ARG A 166 6.31 -11.09 5.91
C ARG A 166 6.14 -12.56 5.54
N GLU A 167 4.91 -13.05 5.46
CA GLU A 167 4.63 -14.40 4.98
C GLU A 167 5.17 -14.63 3.57
N MET A 168 4.97 -13.68 2.63
CA MET A 168 5.53 -13.76 1.27
C MET A 168 7.06 -13.90 1.29
N ALA A 169 7.73 -13.09 2.12
CA ALA A 169 9.18 -13.15 2.24
C ALA A 169 9.67 -14.47 2.86
N ASP A 170 8.96 -14.98 3.87
CA ASP A 170 9.29 -16.26 4.52
C ASP A 170 9.07 -17.45 3.58
N GLU A 171 8.10 -17.39 2.67
CA GLU A 171 7.89 -18.38 1.61
C GLU A 171 8.87 -18.24 0.43
N GLY A 172 9.75 -17.24 0.47
CA GLY A 172 10.76 -16.98 -0.55
C GLY A 172 10.20 -16.33 -1.82
N CYS A 173 9.13 -15.54 -1.72
CA CYS A 173 8.70 -14.68 -2.82
C CYS A 173 9.77 -13.63 -3.11
N GLU A 174 10.06 -13.41 -4.39
CA GLU A 174 10.97 -12.36 -4.86
C GLU A 174 10.24 -11.07 -5.22
N TYR A 175 9.00 -11.20 -5.67
CA TYR A 175 8.16 -10.10 -6.15
C TYR A 175 6.87 -10.01 -5.37
N CYS A 176 6.33 -8.79 -5.26
CA CYS A 176 4.96 -8.56 -4.84
C CYS A 176 4.35 -7.45 -5.71
N PHE A 177 3.20 -7.72 -6.31
CA PHE A 177 2.44 -6.73 -7.08
C PHE A 177 1.20 -6.35 -6.30
N MET A 178 0.99 -5.04 -6.09
CA MET A 178 -0.14 -4.57 -5.29
C MET A 178 -0.87 -3.39 -5.90
N GLU A 179 -2.18 -3.36 -5.73
CA GLU A 179 -2.99 -2.19 -6.02
C GLU A 179 -2.84 -1.16 -4.91
N CYS A 180 -2.50 0.08 -5.29
CA CYS A 180 -2.45 1.24 -4.39
C CYS A 180 -3.67 2.13 -4.68
N SER A 181 -4.76 1.97 -3.90
CA SER A 181 -5.96 2.79 -4.05
C SER A 181 -5.71 4.21 -3.52
N SER A 182 -6.40 5.21 -4.07
CA SER A 182 -6.28 6.60 -3.60
C SER A 182 -6.68 6.76 -2.13
N HIS A 183 -7.67 5.99 -1.66
CA HIS A 183 -8.06 5.94 -0.26
C HIS A 183 -6.91 5.43 0.62
N ALA A 184 -6.27 4.33 0.21
CA ALA A 184 -5.17 3.75 0.98
C ALA A 184 -3.96 4.68 1.05
N ILE A 185 -3.67 5.42 -0.02
CA ILE A 185 -2.57 6.39 -0.05
C ILE A 185 -2.86 7.53 0.94
N VAL A 186 -4.06 8.13 0.88
CA VAL A 186 -4.46 9.23 1.79
C VAL A 186 -4.55 8.77 3.24
N GLN A 187 -4.94 7.51 3.48
CA GLN A 187 -5.03 6.90 4.80
C GLN A 187 -3.70 6.31 5.29
N GLU A 188 -2.58 6.69 4.68
CA GLU A 188 -1.23 6.28 5.08
C GLU A 188 -1.00 4.75 5.08
N ARG A 189 -1.88 3.93 4.45
CA ARG A 189 -1.78 2.47 4.49
C ARG A 189 -0.51 1.93 3.80
N THR A 190 0.04 2.69 2.85
CA THR A 190 1.26 2.33 2.10
C THR A 190 2.53 2.96 2.68
N ARG A 191 2.41 3.76 3.75
CA ARG A 191 3.54 4.38 4.43
C ARG A 191 4.43 3.32 5.08
N GLY A 192 5.73 3.57 5.11
CA GLY A 192 6.73 2.64 5.65
C GLY A 192 7.08 1.47 4.74
N LEU A 193 6.37 1.29 3.60
CA LEU A 193 6.71 0.28 2.60
C LEU A 193 7.84 0.77 1.68
N HIS A 194 8.72 -0.16 1.32
CA HIS A 194 9.78 0.08 0.34
C HIS A 194 9.35 -0.45 -1.03
N PHE A 195 9.04 0.47 -1.94
CA PHE A 195 8.66 0.13 -3.31
C PHE A 195 9.88 0.08 -4.23
N ALA A 196 10.04 -1.03 -4.98
CA ALA A 196 10.98 -1.12 -6.10
C ALA A 196 10.49 -0.32 -7.31
N GLY A 197 9.18 -0.07 -7.42
CA GLY A 197 8.62 0.77 -8.45
C GLY A 197 7.13 1.06 -8.31
N GLY A 198 6.69 2.06 -9.07
CA GLY A 198 5.29 2.47 -9.17
C GLY A 198 4.83 2.57 -10.62
N ILE A 199 3.59 2.14 -10.89
CA ILE A 199 2.98 2.20 -12.21
C ILE A 199 1.72 3.07 -12.14
N PHE A 200 1.59 4.03 -13.06
CA PHE A 200 0.38 4.80 -13.29
C PHE A 200 -0.33 4.33 -14.53
N SER A 201 -1.57 3.84 -14.39
CA SER A 201 -2.37 3.38 -15.53
C SER A 201 -3.13 4.51 -16.23
N ASN A 202 -4.05 5.15 -15.54
CA ASN A 202 -4.87 6.26 -16.05
C ASN A 202 -5.62 6.96 -14.92
N ILE A 203 -6.21 8.14 -15.20
CA ILE A 203 -7.09 8.81 -14.27
C ILE A 203 -8.30 9.42 -14.99
N THR A 204 -9.49 9.01 -14.55
CA THR A 204 -10.78 9.56 -14.98
C THR A 204 -11.59 9.97 -13.75
N HIS A 205 -12.73 10.64 -13.93
CA HIS A 205 -13.58 11.04 -12.81
C HIS A 205 -14.13 9.80 -12.09
N ASP A 206 -13.71 9.66 -10.82
CA ASP A 206 -14.12 8.56 -9.93
C ASP A 206 -13.88 8.98 -8.46
N HIS A 207 -14.54 8.34 -7.51
CA HIS A 207 -14.38 8.56 -6.06
C HIS A 207 -14.47 10.03 -5.61
N LEU A 208 -15.28 10.87 -6.29
CA LEU A 208 -15.46 12.28 -5.94
C LEU A 208 -16.28 12.47 -4.66
N ASP A 209 -17.06 11.48 -4.23
CA ASP A 209 -17.69 11.37 -2.93
C ASP A 209 -16.67 11.46 -1.77
N TYR A 210 -15.50 10.85 -1.93
CA TYR A 210 -14.41 10.87 -0.95
C TYR A 210 -13.45 12.06 -1.16
N HIS A 211 -12.98 12.28 -2.40
CA HIS A 211 -11.95 13.26 -2.69
C HIS A 211 -12.47 14.67 -2.97
N LYS A 212 -13.82 14.85 -2.98
CA LYS A 212 -14.55 16.12 -3.21
C LYS A 212 -14.28 16.74 -4.58
N THR A 213 -13.03 16.82 -5.04
CA THR A 213 -12.65 17.40 -6.33
C THR A 213 -11.71 16.47 -7.12
N PHE A 214 -11.75 16.62 -8.45
CA PHE A 214 -10.84 15.88 -9.31
C PHE A 214 -9.37 16.24 -9.08
N ALA A 215 -9.10 17.49 -8.70
CA ALA A 215 -7.75 17.94 -8.37
C ALA A 215 -7.21 17.23 -7.11
N GLU A 216 -8.03 17.06 -6.08
CA GLU A 216 -7.66 16.30 -4.88
C GLU A 216 -7.47 14.82 -5.17
N TYR A 217 -8.28 14.23 -6.06
CA TYR A 217 -8.10 12.85 -6.51
C TYR A 217 -6.77 12.64 -7.25
N ILE A 218 -6.39 13.58 -8.15
CA ILE A 218 -5.07 13.60 -8.79
C ILE A 218 -3.97 13.69 -7.72
N ARG A 219 -4.10 14.64 -6.78
CA ARG A 219 -3.12 14.83 -5.70
C ARG A 219 -2.95 13.57 -4.86
N ALA A 220 -4.05 12.91 -4.49
CA ALA A 220 -4.03 11.68 -3.70
C ALA A 220 -3.19 10.58 -4.35
N LYS A 221 -3.37 10.35 -5.68
CA LYS A 221 -2.57 9.35 -6.40
C LYS A 221 -1.11 9.79 -6.60
N LYS A 222 -0.89 11.08 -6.81
CA LYS A 222 0.45 11.65 -6.97
C LYS A 222 1.33 11.45 -5.73
N LEU A 223 0.77 11.50 -4.52
CA LEU A 223 1.50 11.25 -3.27
C LEU A 223 2.23 9.91 -3.28
N PHE A 224 1.68 8.90 -3.94
CA PHE A 224 2.35 7.61 -4.09
C PHE A 224 3.68 7.74 -4.86
N PHE A 225 3.70 8.46 -5.98
CA PHE A 225 4.92 8.69 -6.75
C PHE A 225 5.90 9.63 -6.07
N ASP A 226 5.39 10.64 -5.34
CA ASP A 226 6.21 11.58 -4.57
C ASP A 226 6.94 10.86 -3.40
N SER A 227 6.40 9.73 -2.93
CA SER A 227 7.00 8.93 -1.85
C SER A 227 8.02 7.89 -2.33
N LEU A 228 8.17 7.67 -3.65
CA LEU A 228 9.11 6.70 -4.18
C LEU A 228 10.55 7.15 -3.98
N SER A 229 11.41 6.21 -3.61
CA SER A 229 12.84 6.48 -3.43
C SER A 229 13.56 6.62 -4.79
N LYS A 230 14.77 7.17 -4.75
CA LYS A 230 15.62 7.32 -5.95
C LYS A 230 16.07 5.97 -6.57
N GLU A 231 16.00 4.89 -5.80
CA GLU A 231 16.31 3.53 -6.25
C GLU A 231 15.13 2.88 -6.97
N ALA A 232 13.94 3.46 -6.85
CA ALA A 232 12.74 2.97 -7.49
C ALA A 232 12.61 3.44 -8.94
N PHE A 233 11.69 2.81 -9.69
CA PHE A 233 11.22 3.33 -10.97
C PHE A 233 9.78 3.89 -10.84
N ALA A 234 9.46 4.84 -11.70
CA ALA A 234 8.11 5.38 -11.88
C ALA A 234 7.71 5.24 -13.36
N LEU A 235 6.86 4.25 -13.66
CA LEU A 235 6.35 4.02 -15.02
C LEU A 235 5.00 4.72 -15.19
N THR A 236 4.91 5.66 -16.13
CA THR A 236 3.70 6.45 -16.36
C THR A 236 3.17 6.33 -17.77
N ASN A 237 1.83 6.36 -17.89
CA ASN A 237 1.12 6.37 -19.16
C ASN A 237 1.24 7.75 -19.84
N ALA A 238 1.98 7.82 -20.95
CA ALA A 238 2.16 9.05 -21.72
C ALA A 238 0.91 9.45 -22.54
N ASP A 239 -0.04 8.54 -22.72
CA ASP A 239 -1.31 8.83 -23.39
C ASP A 239 -2.35 9.47 -22.46
N ASP A 240 -2.15 9.42 -21.14
CA ASP A 240 -2.98 10.14 -20.17
C ASP A 240 -2.42 11.56 -19.95
N LYS A 241 -3.28 12.56 -20.10
CA LYS A 241 -2.89 13.99 -19.93
C LYS A 241 -2.30 14.31 -18.55
N ASN A 242 -2.64 13.52 -17.53
CA ASN A 242 -2.13 13.68 -16.18
C ASN A 242 -0.90 12.79 -15.89
N GLY A 243 -0.46 11.95 -16.83
CA GLY A 243 0.68 11.05 -16.65
C GLY A 243 1.94 11.79 -16.23
N ARG A 244 2.25 12.94 -16.82
CA ARG A 244 3.40 13.78 -16.42
C ARG A 244 3.22 14.41 -15.05
N VAL A 245 1.98 14.77 -14.68
CA VAL A 245 1.68 15.38 -13.38
C VAL A 245 1.94 14.36 -12.26
N MET A 246 1.60 13.07 -12.48
CA MET A 246 1.81 12.02 -11.48
C MET A 246 3.27 11.89 -11.06
N VAL A 247 4.21 12.03 -11.98
CA VAL A 247 5.64 11.77 -11.74
C VAL A 247 6.50 13.04 -11.64
N GLN A 248 5.90 14.22 -11.66
CA GLN A 248 6.68 15.48 -11.77
C GLN A 248 7.61 15.76 -10.59
N ASN A 249 7.30 15.25 -9.38
CA ASN A 249 8.08 15.49 -8.16
C ASN A 249 8.73 14.20 -7.60
N THR A 250 8.61 13.08 -8.31
CA THR A 250 9.21 11.83 -7.85
C THR A 250 10.74 11.91 -7.88
N ALA A 251 11.37 11.26 -6.91
CA ALA A 251 12.82 11.04 -6.93
C ALA A 251 13.22 9.81 -7.75
N ALA A 252 12.24 8.96 -8.12
CA ALA A 252 12.46 7.71 -8.84
C ALA A 252 12.84 7.94 -10.32
N ALA A 253 13.48 6.94 -10.94
CA ALA A 253 13.74 6.95 -12.38
C ALA A 253 12.42 6.89 -13.16
N ILE A 254 12.16 7.91 -13.99
CA ILE A 254 10.92 8.03 -14.75
C ILE A 254 11.04 7.28 -16.06
N HIS A 255 10.06 6.42 -16.33
CA HIS A 255 9.84 5.75 -17.60
C HIS A 255 8.41 5.97 -18.09
N THR A 256 8.24 5.91 -19.41
CA THR A 256 6.97 6.17 -20.07
C THR A 256 6.55 4.98 -20.92
N TYR A 257 5.24 4.73 -21.00
CA TYR A 257 4.68 3.81 -21.99
C TYR A 257 3.51 4.45 -22.74
N SER A 258 3.23 3.97 -23.94
CA SER A 258 2.19 4.55 -24.80
C SER A 258 1.76 3.60 -25.92
N LEU A 259 0.48 3.76 -26.30
CA LEU A 259 -0.09 3.19 -27.55
C LEU A 259 -0.07 4.20 -28.70
N ARG A 260 0.04 5.51 -28.45
CA ARG A 260 -0.19 6.58 -29.43
C ARG A 260 1.00 7.54 -29.56
N SER A 261 1.65 7.82 -28.44
CA SER A 261 2.70 8.85 -28.35
C SER A 261 4.10 8.25 -28.42
N MET A 262 5.12 9.10 -28.53
CA MET A 262 6.50 8.69 -28.30
C MET A 262 6.70 8.42 -26.80
N ALA A 263 7.26 7.28 -26.47
CA ALA A 263 7.51 6.80 -25.10
C ALA A 263 8.70 5.84 -25.09
N ASP A 264 9.23 5.54 -23.90
CA ASP A 264 10.33 4.56 -23.73
C ASP A 264 9.88 3.16 -24.14
N PHE A 265 8.65 2.80 -23.75
CA PHE A 265 8.02 1.53 -24.14
C PHE A 265 6.80 1.80 -25.03
N ARG A 266 6.81 1.22 -26.21
CA ARG A 266 5.74 1.44 -27.18
C ARG A 266 5.05 0.14 -27.54
N CYS A 267 3.73 0.18 -27.50
CA CYS A 267 2.89 -0.89 -27.99
C CYS A 267 1.98 -0.37 -29.12
N LYS A 268 1.73 -1.18 -30.14
CA LYS A 268 0.72 -0.93 -31.18
C LYS A 268 -0.22 -2.12 -31.24
N ILE A 269 -1.51 -1.84 -31.32
CA ILE A 269 -2.51 -2.84 -31.65
C ILE A 269 -2.43 -3.05 -33.17
N VAL A 270 -2.07 -4.26 -33.60
CA VAL A 270 -2.01 -4.65 -35.01
C VAL A 270 -3.39 -5.14 -35.45
N GLU A 271 -3.97 -6.05 -34.67
CA GLU A 271 -5.30 -6.63 -34.93
C GLU A 271 -6.08 -6.80 -33.64
N MET A 272 -7.40 -6.75 -33.72
CA MET A 272 -8.31 -7.04 -32.62
C MET A 272 -9.32 -8.11 -33.06
N HIS A 273 -9.45 -9.14 -32.22
CA HIS A 273 -10.36 -10.26 -32.41
C HIS A 273 -11.29 -10.44 -31.19
N PRO A 274 -12.38 -11.17 -31.30
CA PRO A 274 -13.28 -11.45 -30.16
C PRO A 274 -12.60 -12.21 -29.00
N ASP A 275 -11.50 -12.90 -29.26
CA ASP A 275 -10.76 -13.78 -28.34
C ASP A 275 -9.38 -13.22 -27.95
N GLY A 276 -8.99 -12.06 -28.49
CA GLY A 276 -7.70 -11.45 -28.15
C GLY A 276 -7.24 -10.35 -29.09
N MET A 277 -5.99 -9.97 -28.94
CA MET A 277 -5.35 -8.94 -29.76
C MET A 277 -3.96 -9.37 -30.19
N LEU A 278 -3.57 -9.00 -31.42
CA LEU A 278 -2.19 -9.02 -31.87
C LEU A 278 -1.57 -7.66 -31.56
N LEU A 279 -0.61 -7.64 -30.67
CA LEU A 279 0.14 -6.44 -30.27
C LEU A 279 1.54 -6.48 -30.88
N ARG A 280 2.07 -5.29 -31.21
CA ARG A 280 3.49 -5.13 -31.54
C ARG A 280 4.15 -4.31 -30.45
N ILE A 281 5.05 -4.97 -29.68
CA ILE A 281 5.78 -4.39 -28.56
C ILE A 281 7.26 -4.39 -28.95
N ASP A 282 7.87 -3.21 -29.03
CA ASP A 282 9.28 -3.02 -29.45
C ASP A 282 9.66 -3.77 -30.73
N GLY A 283 8.72 -3.80 -31.70
CA GLY A 283 8.92 -4.42 -32.99
C GLY A 283 8.58 -5.91 -33.06
N GLN A 284 8.33 -6.57 -31.93
CA GLN A 284 7.92 -7.98 -31.88
C GLN A 284 6.40 -8.11 -31.81
N GLU A 285 5.84 -9.06 -32.54
CA GLU A 285 4.42 -9.34 -32.50
C GLU A 285 4.10 -10.40 -31.45
N VAL A 286 3.15 -10.07 -30.58
CA VAL A 286 2.73 -10.90 -29.46
C VAL A 286 1.21 -11.03 -29.47
N TRP A 287 0.70 -12.25 -29.47
CA TRP A 287 -0.72 -12.50 -29.25
C TRP A 287 -1.04 -12.47 -27.76
N VAL A 288 -2.06 -11.70 -27.38
CA VAL A 288 -2.57 -11.64 -26.00
C VAL A 288 -4.06 -11.98 -25.98
N GLY A 289 -4.48 -12.89 -25.10
CA GLY A 289 -5.87 -13.29 -24.88
C GLY A 289 -6.70 -12.24 -24.11
N LEU A 290 -6.40 -10.95 -24.32
CA LEU A 290 -7.14 -9.84 -23.72
C LEU A 290 -7.97 -9.15 -24.80
N VAL A 291 -9.21 -8.82 -24.47
CA VAL A 291 -10.16 -8.18 -25.39
C VAL A 291 -10.32 -6.70 -25.05
N GLY A 292 -10.34 -5.85 -26.06
CA GLY A 292 -10.60 -4.41 -25.95
C GLY A 292 -9.33 -3.55 -25.83
N ARG A 293 -9.35 -2.41 -26.54
CA ARG A 293 -8.21 -1.46 -26.63
C ARG A 293 -7.66 -0.98 -25.28
N PHE A 294 -8.49 -0.98 -24.25
CA PHE A 294 -8.12 -0.53 -22.90
C PHE A 294 -7.25 -1.53 -22.14
N ASN A 295 -7.10 -2.76 -22.69
CA ASN A 295 -6.24 -3.81 -22.14
C ASN A 295 -4.91 -3.98 -22.91
N ALA A 296 -4.64 -3.13 -23.90
CA ALA A 296 -3.42 -3.17 -24.70
C ALA A 296 -2.27 -2.38 -24.07
#